data_0f280db4c33d4b6e7e240c00954f3002
#
_entry.id   0f280db4c33d4b6e7e240c00954f3002
#
_cell.length_a   1.000
_cell.length_b   1.000
_cell.length_c   1.000
_cell.angle_alpha   90.00
_cell.angle_beta   90.00
_cell.angle_gamma   90.00
#
_symmetry.space_group_name_H-M   'P 1'
#
loop_
_entity.id
_entity.type
_entity.pdbx_description
1 polymer ?
#
loop_
_entity_poly.entity_id
_entity_poly.type
_entity_poly.pdbx_seq_one_letter_code
_entity_poly.pdbx_strand_id
1 'polypeptide(L)'
;KMEQCLCHRLPVVDVTLDQYPYTASSTGLTILFPAWSLEGSRDDLLARLDDPVQRQRIKDGIIATLRDDRGGNDPKNVVLARCSWDSTLDGMNLAEVLSVQDRQVTLATAAELTMELQAEGGCSGIFHAMQEEDVHRIMRHPQTMVASDGGILAPGEGVPHPRNYGTFSRVLGHYSRDLGVLRFAEAIRKMTSL
;
A
#
# COMPACT_ATOMS: atom_id res chain seq x y z
N LYS A 1 -58.94 -4.76 5.04
CA LYS A 1 -58.16 -3.64 4.47
C LYS A 1 -56.72 -3.98 4.69
N MET A 2 -56.09 -4.54 3.66
CA MET A 2 -54.64 -4.76 3.63
C MET A 2 -53.98 -3.44 3.27
N GLU A 3 -53.23 -2.84 4.21
CA GLU A 3 -52.36 -1.73 3.91
C GLU A 3 -51.24 -2.21 3.02
N GLN A 4 -51.22 -1.74 1.78
CA GLN A 4 -50.10 -1.88 0.86
C GLN A 4 -48.95 -1.03 1.38
N CYS A 5 -48.02 -1.68 2.05
CA CYS A 5 -46.72 -1.06 2.36
C CYS A 5 -46.00 -0.84 1.04
N LEU A 6 -46.01 0.40 0.55
CA LEU A 6 -45.18 0.88 -0.57
C LEU A 6 -43.72 0.92 -0.09
N CYS A 7 -43.05 -0.23 -0.07
CA CYS A 7 -41.60 -0.25 0.01
C CYS A 7 -41.06 0.39 -1.28
N HIS A 8 -40.69 1.65 -1.20
CA HIS A 8 -39.87 2.29 -2.22
C HIS A 8 -38.57 1.47 -2.29
N ARG A 9 -38.47 0.58 -3.29
CA ARG A 9 -37.21 -0.04 -3.63
C ARG A 9 -36.31 1.10 -4.09
N LEU A 10 -35.35 1.45 -3.24
CA LEU A 10 -34.21 2.25 -3.68
C LEU A 10 -33.60 1.52 -4.89
N PRO A 11 -33.21 2.23 -5.95
CA PRO A 11 -32.55 1.59 -7.07
C PRO A 11 -31.34 0.82 -6.53
N VAL A 12 -31.27 -0.48 -6.84
CA VAL A 12 -30.11 -1.30 -6.51
C VAL A 12 -28.97 -0.79 -7.38
N VAL A 13 -28.01 -0.14 -6.77
CA VAL A 13 -26.79 0.26 -7.45
C VAL A 13 -25.95 -1.00 -7.63
N ASP A 14 -25.62 -1.33 -8.88
CA ASP A 14 -24.69 -2.41 -9.17
C ASP A 14 -23.27 -1.88 -8.91
N VAL A 15 -22.59 -2.46 -7.92
CA VAL A 15 -21.25 -2.05 -7.48
C VAL A 15 -20.29 -3.21 -7.71
N THR A 16 -19.25 -2.95 -8.48
CA THR A 16 -18.12 -3.86 -8.65
C THR A 16 -16.90 -3.32 -7.89
N LEU A 17 -16.04 -4.24 -7.48
CA LEU A 17 -14.77 -3.97 -6.79
C LEU A 17 -13.64 -4.53 -7.64
N ASP A 18 -12.43 -4.00 -7.48
CA ASP A 18 -11.24 -4.63 -8.01
C ASP A 18 -10.22 -4.91 -6.89
N GLN A 19 -9.33 -5.85 -7.13
CA GLN A 19 -8.31 -6.28 -6.19
C GLN A 19 -7.11 -6.85 -6.93
N TYR A 20 -5.90 -6.52 -6.45
CA TYR A 20 -4.69 -7.29 -6.80
C TYR A 20 -4.41 -8.40 -5.78
N PRO A 21 -3.78 -9.52 -6.19
CA PRO A 21 -3.65 -10.73 -5.38
C PRO A 21 -2.38 -10.71 -4.50
N TYR A 22 -2.21 -9.69 -3.67
CA TYR A 22 -1.04 -9.52 -2.81
C TYR A 22 -1.40 -8.91 -1.47
N THR A 23 -0.60 -9.21 -0.44
CA THR A 23 -0.74 -8.73 0.94
C THR A 23 0.05 -7.45 1.21
N ALA A 24 0.64 -6.86 0.18
CA ALA A 24 1.37 -5.60 0.28
C ALA A 24 0.83 -4.60 -0.74
N SER A 25 0.88 -3.32 -0.40
CA SER A 25 0.63 -2.20 -1.32
C SER A 25 1.94 -1.54 -1.74
N SER A 26 1.91 -0.74 -2.82
CA SER A 26 3.08 0.02 -3.26
C SER A 26 2.67 1.41 -3.70
N THR A 27 3.33 2.43 -3.11
CA THR A 27 3.11 3.84 -3.42
C THR A 27 4.29 4.68 -2.89
N GLY A 28 4.24 6.00 -3.00
CA GLY A 28 5.25 6.89 -2.40
C GLY A 28 5.22 6.88 -0.88
N LEU A 29 6.37 7.11 -0.23
CA LEU A 29 6.47 7.24 1.24
C LEU A 29 5.58 8.34 1.81
N THR A 30 5.15 9.30 0.98
CA THR A 30 4.21 10.35 1.38
C THR A 30 2.88 9.83 1.93
N ILE A 31 2.51 8.57 1.61
CA ILE A 31 1.30 7.94 2.19
C ILE A 31 1.36 7.83 3.72
N LEU A 32 2.56 7.85 4.31
CA LEU A 32 2.76 7.82 5.76
C LEU A 32 2.51 9.18 6.41
N PHE A 33 2.56 10.27 5.64
CA PHE A 33 2.42 11.63 6.15
C PHE A 33 0.94 12.01 6.36
N PRO A 34 0.63 12.83 7.38
CA PRO A 34 -0.68 13.44 7.48
C PRO A 34 -1.00 14.31 6.25
N ALA A 35 -2.20 14.19 5.69
CA ALA A 35 -2.58 14.88 4.44
C ALA A 35 -2.30 16.40 4.48
N TRP A 36 -2.61 17.08 5.61
CA TRP A 36 -2.38 18.51 5.78
C TRP A 36 -0.90 18.91 5.61
N SER A 37 0.04 18.00 5.92
CA SER A 37 1.47 18.30 5.82
C SER A 37 1.99 18.29 4.39
N LEU A 38 1.24 17.71 3.47
CA LEU A 38 1.57 17.60 2.05
C LEU A 38 0.89 18.71 1.20
N GLU A 39 0.12 19.61 1.82
CA GLU A 39 -0.51 20.73 1.11
C GLU A 39 0.54 21.71 0.60
N GLY A 40 0.36 22.17 -0.65
CA GLY A 40 1.25 23.11 -1.32
C GLY A 40 2.40 22.42 -2.08
N SER A 41 3.55 23.08 -2.10
CA SER A 41 4.76 22.62 -2.79
C SER A 41 5.68 21.77 -1.90
N ARG A 42 6.76 21.25 -2.50
CA ARG A 42 7.83 20.60 -1.74
C ARG A 42 8.49 21.57 -0.75
N ASP A 43 8.66 22.83 -1.12
CA ASP A 43 9.27 23.84 -0.24
C ASP A 43 8.40 24.13 0.98
N ASP A 44 7.06 24.08 0.82
CA ASP A 44 6.14 24.20 1.95
C ASP A 44 6.25 23.02 2.91
N LEU A 45 6.45 21.81 2.41
CA LEU A 45 6.72 20.64 3.24
C LEU A 45 8.03 20.79 4.00
N LEU A 46 9.12 21.20 3.32
CA LEU A 46 10.42 21.41 3.95
C LEU A 46 10.34 22.48 5.04
N ALA A 47 9.65 23.59 4.80
CA ALA A 47 9.41 24.62 5.81
C ALA A 47 8.65 24.09 7.05
N ARG A 48 7.67 23.18 6.85
CA ARG A 48 6.97 22.50 7.96
C ARG A 48 7.88 21.53 8.72
N LEU A 49 8.80 20.87 8.03
CA LEU A 49 9.77 19.98 8.67
C LEU A 49 10.87 20.75 9.43
N ASP A 50 11.15 22.00 9.07
CA ASP A 50 12.07 22.87 9.79
C ASP A 50 11.43 23.53 11.04
N ASP A 51 10.09 23.65 11.08
CA ASP A 51 9.36 24.14 12.24
C ASP A 51 9.23 23.01 13.30
N PRO A 52 9.80 23.18 14.52
CA PRO A 52 9.80 22.08 15.51
C PRO A 52 8.41 21.62 15.92
N VAL A 53 7.41 22.52 15.94
CA VAL A 53 6.04 22.19 16.35
C VAL A 53 5.34 21.38 15.26
N GLN A 54 5.46 21.83 14.00
CA GLN A 54 4.88 21.12 12.86
C GLN A 54 5.58 19.80 12.62
N ARG A 55 6.91 19.77 12.69
CA ARG A 55 7.70 18.53 12.61
C ARG A 55 7.21 17.48 13.61
N GLN A 56 7.02 17.87 14.87
CA GLN A 56 6.52 16.92 15.89
C GLN A 56 5.12 16.40 15.55
N ARG A 57 4.21 17.26 15.06
CA ARG A 57 2.88 16.83 14.62
C ARG A 57 2.93 15.88 13.42
N ILE A 58 3.83 16.14 12.47
CA ILE A 58 4.06 15.25 11.31
C ILE A 58 4.57 13.90 11.80
N LYS A 59 5.58 13.90 12.67
CA LYS A 59 6.13 12.69 13.27
C LYS A 59 5.07 11.85 13.97
N ASP A 60 4.23 12.46 14.81
CA ASP A 60 3.16 11.76 15.51
C ASP A 60 2.15 11.14 14.54
N GLY A 61 1.84 11.84 13.45
CA GLY A 61 0.99 11.33 12.37
C GLY A 61 1.61 10.14 11.64
N ILE A 62 2.90 10.21 11.31
CA ILE A 62 3.63 9.08 10.69
C ILE A 62 3.65 7.87 11.63
N ILE A 63 3.91 8.07 12.92
CA ILE A 63 3.87 7.00 13.92
C ILE A 63 2.49 6.34 13.96
N ALA A 64 1.41 7.13 13.95
CA ALA A 64 0.06 6.59 13.92
C ALA A 64 -0.22 5.77 12.65
N THR A 65 0.19 6.26 11.48
CA THR A 65 0.03 5.55 10.20
C THR A 65 0.87 4.25 10.18
N LEU A 66 2.11 4.27 10.64
CA LEU A 66 2.97 3.08 10.74
C LEU A 66 2.39 2.03 11.70
N ARG A 67 1.76 2.46 12.79
CA ARG A 67 1.18 1.57 13.79
C ARG A 67 -0.13 0.95 13.33
N ASP A 68 -1.05 1.77 12.80
CA ASP A 68 -2.47 1.42 12.71
C ASP A 68 -2.95 1.14 11.27
N ASP A 69 -2.19 1.58 10.23
CA ASP A 69 -2.63 1.48 8.84
C ASP A 69 -1.59 0.81 7.92
N ARG A 70 -0.41 1.40 7.74
CA ARG A 70 0.51 1.02 6.65
C ARG A 70 1.72 0.19 7.06
N GLY A 71 2.06 0.16 8.34
CA GLY A 71 3.29 -0.47 8.84
C GLY A 71 3.05 -1.72 9.68
N GLY A 72 1.81 -2.07 10.03
CA GLY A 72 1.53 -3.21 10.90
C GLY A 72 2.29 -3.15 12.22
N ASN A 73 2.59 -1.95 12.71
CA ASN A 73 3.32 -1.67 13.95
C ASN A 73 4.80 -2.14 13.94
N ASP A 74 5.39 -2.40 12.77
CA ASP A 74 6.81 -2.81 12.65
C ASP A 74 7.48 -2.08 11.46
N PRO A 75 8.58 -1.32 11.67
CA PRO A 75 9.34 -0.68 10.60
C PRO A 75 9.86 -1.63 9.52
N LYS A 76 10.00 -2.93 9.81
CA LYS A 76 10.38 -3.96 8.82
C LYS A 76 9.34 -4.14 7.72
N ASN A 77 8.10 -3.78 7.97
CA ASN A 77 7.00 -3.93 7.02
C ASN A 77 6.96 -2.84 5.95
N VAL A 78 7.84 -1.84 6.03
CA VAL A 78 7.97 -0.78 5.02
C VAL A 78 9.30 -0.93 4.32
N VAL A 79 9.26 -1.39 3.06
CA VAL A 79 10.43 -1.61 2.21
C VAL A 79 10.55 -0.47 1.21
N LEU A 80 11.75 0.10 1.08
CA LEU A 80 12.06 1.12 0.09
C LEU A 80 12.19 0.47 -1.29
N ALA A 81 11.22 0.70 -2.15
CA ALA A 81 11.19 0.09 -3.47
C ALA A 81 12.15 0.79 -4.45
N ARG A 82 12.23 2.11 -4.36
CA ARG A 82 13.14 2.93 -5.16
C ARG A 82 13.33 4.30 -4.51
N CYS A 83 14.58 4.68 -4.34
CA CYS A 83 15.01 6.03 -3.97
C CYS A 83 15.86 6.59 -5.12
N SER A 84 15.29 7.47 -5.95
CA SER A 84 15.96 7.94 -7.19
C SER A 84 17.25 8.73 -6.94
N TRP A 85 17.44 9.25 -5.73
CA TRP A 85 18.59 10.01 -5.29
C TRP A 85 19.67 9.15 -4.61
N ASP A 86 19.31 7.95 -4.11
CA ASP A 86 20.26 6.98 -3.54
C ASP A 86 19.74 5.54 -3.74
N SER A 87 20.21 4.87 -4.78
CA SER A 87 19.83 3.50 -5.10
C SER A 87 20.40 2.45 -4.14
N THR A 88 21.31 2.81 -3.23
CA THR A 88 21.82 1.87 -2.21
C THR A 88 20.77 1.51 -1.17
N LEU A 89 19.71 2.31 -1.06
CA LEU A 89 18.56 2.08 -0.19
C LEU A 89 17.51 1.15 -0.81
N ASP A 90 17.55 0.90 -2.12
CA ASP A 90 16.55 0.10 -2.82
C ASP A 90 16.52 -1.34 -2.29
N GLY A 91 15.36 -1.78 -1.87
CA GLY A 91 15.13 -3.09 -1.28
C GLY A 91 15.34 -3.19 0.22
N MET A 92 15.92 -2.18 0.86
CA MET A 92 16.05 -2.15 2.33
C MET A 92 14.71 -1.76 2.97
N ASN A 93 14.40 -2.34 4.12
CA ASN A 93 13.29 -1.86 4.95
C ASN A 93 13.76 -0.76 5.92
N LEU A 94 12.82 0.00 6.51
CA LEU A 94 13.16 1.09 7.43
C LEU A 94 14.01 0.63 8.63
N ALA A 95 13.79 -0.59 9.13
CA ALA A 95 14.56 -1.13 10.25
C ALA A 95 16.02 -1.43 9.85
N GLU A 96 16.24 -1.93 8.64
CA GLU A 96 17.59 -2.18 8.11
C GLU A 96 18.35 -0.88 7.91
N VAL A 97 17.72 0.15 7.33
CA VAL A 97 18.34 1.47 7.16
C VAL A 97 18.72 2.07 8.52
N LEU A 98 17.83 2.02 9.51
CA LEU A 98 18.13 2.48 10.87
C LEU A 98 19.30 1.71 11.48
N SER A 99 19.35 0.39 11.29
CA SER A 99 20.42 -0.46 11.82
C SER A 99 21.80 -0.14 11.19
N VAL A 100 21.83 0.11 9.89
CA VAL A 100 23.07 0.52 9.19
C VAL A 100 23.56 1.89 9.68
N GLN A 101 22.64 2.75 10.13
CA GLN A 101 22.94 4.06 10.71
C GLN A 101 23.23 4.03 12.22
N ASP A 102 23.37 2.84 12.83
CA ASP A 102 23.53 2.65 14.28
C ASP A 102 22.42 3.33 15.13
N ARG A 103 21.21 3.44 14.59
CA ARG A 103 20.03 4.01 15.26
C ARG A 103 19.15 2.91 15.84
N GLN A 104 18.51 3.20 16.98
CA GLN A 104 17.52 2.28 17.54
C GLN A 104 16.34 2.09 16.58
N VAL A 105 15.85 0.85 16.46
CA VAL A 105 14.70 0.50 15.64
C VAL A 105 13.42 0.66 16.46
N THR A 106 12.75 1.77 16.27
CA THR A 106 11.46 2.10 16.90
C THR A 106 10.55 2.80 15.88
N LEU A 107 9.25 2.91 16.15
CA LEU A 107 8.35 3.71 15.29
C LEU A 107 8.75 5.19 15.28
N ALA A 108 9.26 5.70 16.39
CA ALA A 108 9.68 7.09 16.49
C ALA A 108 10.90 7.40 15.60
N THR A 109 11.90 6.51 15.59
CA THR A 109 13.09 6.67 14.72
C THR A 109 12.76 6.35 13.26
N ALA A 110 11.83 5.43 12.97
CA ALA A 110 11.34 5.17 11.64
C ALA A 110 10.56 6.38 11.07
N ALA A 111 9.78 7.08 11.89
CA ALA A 111 9.12 8.30 11.48
C ALA A 111 10.11 9.43 11.18
N GLU A 112 11.15 9.60 11.99
CA GLU A 112 12.25 10.55 11.69
C GLU A 112 12.93 10.20 10.37
N LEU A 113 13.33 8.93 10.18
CA LEU A 113 13.93 8.47 8.93
C LEU A 113 13.01 8.74 7.73
N THR A 114 11.71 8.50 7.87
CA THR A 114 10.73 8.77 6.80
C THR A 114 10.71 10.25 6.41
N MET A 115 10.79 11.16 7.37
CA MET A 115 10.87 12.61 7.11
C MET A 115 12.20 12.99 6.45
N GLU A 116 13.31 12.42 6.90
CA GLU A 116 14.65 12.61 6.31
C GLU A 116 14.66 12.14 4.84
N LEU A 117 14.20 10.91 4.57
CA LEU A 117 14.11 10.37 3.21
C LEU A 117 13.23 11.24 2.29
N GLN A 118 12.14 11.79 2.82
CA GLN A 118 11.26 12.66 2.05
C GLN A 118 11.91 14.03 1.77
N ALA A 119 12.70 14.57 2.71
CA ALA A 119 13.42 15.80 2.52
C ALA A 119 14.52 15.69 1.45
N GLU A 120 15.20 14.55 1.35
CA GLU A 120 16.25 14.31 0.32
C GLU A 120 15.69 14.14 -1.10
N GLY A 121 14.45 13.67 -1.25
CA GLY A 121 13.86 13.50 -2.59
C GLY A 121 12.70 12.49 -2.63
N GLY A 122 12.44 11.86 -1.50
CA GLY A 122 11.42 10.83 -1.36
C GLY A 122 11.82 9.48 -1.96
N CYS A 123 11.04 8.48 -1.63
CA CYS A 123 11.18 7.13 -2.15
C CYS A 123 9.79 6.57 -2.45
N SER A 124 9.69 5.60 -3.35
CA SER A 124 8.56 4.70 -3.40
C SER A 124 8.74 3.56 -2.39
N GLY A 125 7.65 3.07 -1.82
CA GLY A 125 7.67 2.04 -0.79
C GLY A 125 6.74 0.87 -1.12
N ILE A 126 7.02 -0.27 -0.49
CA ILE A 126 6.15 -1.44 -0.41
C ILE A 126 5.76 -1.59 1.06
N PHE A 127 4.45 -1.69 1.32
CA PHE A 127 3.87 -1.68 2.65
C PHE A 127 3.17 -3.01 2.94
N HIS A 128 3.76 -3.83 3.82
CA HIS A 128 3.23 -5.13 4.22
C HIS A 128 2.26 -4.96 5.40
N ALA A 129 0.99 -4.66 5.11
CA ALA A 129 -0.01 -4.35 6.14
C ALA A 129 -1.36 -5.05 5.90
N MET A 130 -1.44 -6.01 4.97
CA MET A 130 -2.65 -6.76 4.65
C MET A 130 -2.47 -8.24 4.98
N GLN A 131 -3.59 -8.94 5.20
CA GLN A 131 -3.61 -10.36 5.54
C GLN A 131 -4.11 -11.20 4.36
N GLU A 132 -3.58 -12.41 4.23
CA GLU A 132 -3.93 -13.33 3.15
C GLU A 132 -5.40 -13.75 3.21
N GLU A 133 -5.96 -13.87 4.42
CA GLU A 133 -7.37 -14.19 4.65
C GLU A 133 -8.31 -13.13 4.07
N ASP A 134 -7.93 -11.86 4.17
CA ASP A 134 -8.71 -10.76 3.59
C ASP A 134 -8.62 -10.78 2.07
N VAL A 135 -7.43 -11.06 1.51
CA VAL A 135 -7.26 -11.25 0.06
C VAL A 135 -8.17 -12.38 -0.44
N HIS A 136 -8.20 -13.53 0.25
CA HIS A 136 -9.07 -14.65 -0.09
C HIS A 136 -10.54 -14.29 0.00
N ARG A 137 -10.94 -13.61 1.08
CA ARG A 137 -12.33 -13.22 1.33
C ARG A 137 -12.86 -12.27 0.26
N ILE A 138 -12.10 -11.24 -0.06
CA ILE A 138 -12.47 -10.26 -1.08
C ILE A 138 -12.48 -10.92 -2.48
N MET A 139 -11.47 -11.74 -2.78
CA MET A 139 -11.36 -12.44 -4.06
C MET A 139 -12.55 -13.38 -4.34
N ARG A 140 -13.12 -14.01 -3.30
CA ARG A 140 -14.30 -14.87 -3.43
C ARG A 140 -15.60 -14.11 -3.68
N HIS A 141 -15.64 -12.80 -3.39
CA HIS A 141 -16.87 -12.04 -3.59
C HIS A 141 -17.25 -12.01 -5.09
N PRO A 142 -18.51 -12.29 -5.47
CA PRO A 142 -18.88 -12.47 -6.87
C PRO A 142 -18.68 -11.24 -7.75
N GLN A 143 -18.73 -10.04 -7.17
CA GLN A 143 -18.55 -8.75 -7.86
C GLN A 143 -17.14 -8.18 -7.75
N THR A 144 -16.16 -8.96 -7.30
CA THR A 144 -14.76 -8.54 -7.28
C THR A 144 -14.06 -8.98 -8.55
N MET A 145 -13.51 -8.03 -9.27
CA MET A 145 -12.62 -8.22 -10.42
C MET A 145 -11.16 -8.36 -9.96
N VAL A 146 -10.30 -8.84 -10.84
CA VAL A 146 -8.86 -8.84 -10.65
C VAL A 146 -8.24 -7.70 -11.47
N ALA A 147 -7.57 -6.80 -10.79
CA ALA A 147 -6.76 -5.76 -11.40
C ALA A 147 -5.29 -5.89 -10.96
N SER A 148 -4.35 -5.35 -11.71
CA SER A 148 -2.93 -5.41 -11.33
C SER A 148 -2.52 -4.21 -10.48
N ASP A 149 -3.08 -3.04 -10.73
CA ASP A 149 -2.55 -1.76 -10.21
C ASP A 149 -1.03 -1.63 -10.45
N GLY A 150 -0.55 -2.32 -11.48
CA GLY A 150 0.86 -2.40 -11.85
C GLY A 150 1.26 -1.32 -12.84
N GLY A 151 2.51 -0.86 -12.74
CA GLY A 151 3.16 0.00 -13.72
C GLY A 151 4.05 -0.79 -14.67
N ILE A 152 4.47 -0.14 -15.75
CA ILE A 152 5.52 -0.66 -16.64
C ILE A 152 6.84 -0.10 -16.12
N LEU A 153 7.70 -1.00 -15.64
CA LEU A 153 9.02 -0.65 -15.12
C LEU A 153 10.11 -1.34 -15.94
N ALA A 154 11.19 -0.62 -16.20
CA ALA A 154 12.34 -1.22 -16.84
C ALA A 154 13.04 -2.20 -15.89
N PRO A 155 13.54 -3.34 -16.39
CA PRO A 155 14.32 -4.26 -15.57
C PRO A 155 15.57 -3.58 -14.96
N GLY A 156 15.80 -3.81 -13.67
CA GLY A 156 16.95 -3.24 -12.95
C GLY A 156 16.70 -1.87 -12.31
N GLU A 157 15.48 -1.34 -12.39
CA GLU A 157 15.10 -0.10 -11.70
C GLU A 157 14.45 -0.42 -10.35
N GLY A 158 15.20 -0.28 -9.25
CA GLY A 158 14.71 -0.53 -7.89
C GLY A 158 14.29 -1.97 -7.63
N VAL A 159 13.47 -2.16 -6.60
CA VAL A 159 12.82 -3.45 -6.26
C VAL A 159 11.31 -3.31 -6.43
N PRO A 160 10.78 -3.52 -7.64
CA PRO A 160 9.38 -3.27 -7.93
C PRO A 160 8.47 -4.29 -7.23
N HIS A 161 7.27 -3.83 -6.86
CA HIS A 161 6.23 -4.71 -6.33
C HIS A 161 5.88 -5.80 -7.38
N PRO A 162 5.76 -7.08 -7.00
CA PRO A 162 5.49 -8.18 -7.94
C PRO A 162 4.18 -8.04 -8.73
N ARG A 163 3.25 -7.17 -8.31
CA ARG A 163 2.03 -6.87 -9.05
C ARG A 163 2.28 -6.32 -10.45
N ASN A 164 3.46 -5.74 -10.70
CA ASN A 164 3.85 -5.23 -12.02
C ASN A 164 4.03 -6.35 -13.06
N TYR A 165 4.28 -7.58 -12.62
CA TYR A 165 4.63 -8.70 -13.51
C TYR A 165 3.73 -9.93 -13.33
N GLY A 166 3.29 -10.21 -12.11
CA GLY A 166 2.76 -11.52 -11.73
C GLY A 166 1.28 -11.60 -11.40
N THR A 167 0.52 -10.50 -11.42
CA THR A 167 -0.85 -10.44 -10.91
C THR A 167 -1.74 -11.55 -11.48
N PHE A 168 -1.90 -11.61 -12.78
CA PHE A 168 -2.84 -12.53 -13.43
C PHE A 168 -2.35 -13.97 -13.37
N SER A 169 -1.06 -14.22 -13.58
CA SER A 169 -0.47 -15.55 -13.45
C SER A 169 -0.54 -16.07 -12.01
N ARG A 170 -0.41 -15.20 -11.00
CA ARG A 170 -0.58 -15.55 -9.58
C ARG A 170 -2.01 -15.98 -9.27
N VAL A 171 -3.02 -15.31 -9.83
CA VAL A 171 -4.42 -15.71 -9.66
C VAL A 171 -4.66 -17.11 -10.22
N LEU A 172 -4.19 -17.39 -11.42
CA LEU A 172 -4.38 -18.69 -12.05
C LEU A 172 -3.55 -19.82 -11.39
N GLY A 173 -2.27 -19.55 -11.11
CA GLY A 173 -1.36 -20.52 -10.51
C GLY A 173 -1.62 -20.72 -9.03
N HIS A 174 -1.44 -19.67 -8.23
CA HIS A 174 -1.47 -19.79 -6.78
C HIS A 174 -2.90 -19.88 -6.22
N TYR A 175 -3.76 -18.92 -6.54
CA TYR A 175 -5.10 -18.89 -5.92
C TYR A 175 -6.09 -19.89 -6.53
N SER A 176 -6.00 -20.18 -7.82
CA SER A 176 -6.90 -21.13 -8.46
C SER A 176 -6.36 -22.55 -8.40
N ARG A 177 -5.17 -22.82 -8.98
CA ARG A 177 -4.61 -24.17 -9.08
C ARG A 177 -4.15 -24.72 -7.73
N ASP A 178 -3.33 -23.94 -6.98
CA ASP A 178 -2.63 -24.49 -5.81
C ASP A 178 -3.50 -24.44 -4.55
N LEU A 179 -4.19 -23.31 -4.31
CA LEU A 179 -5.00 -23.10 -3.10
C LEU A 179 -6.50 -23.39 -3.30
N GLY A 180 -7.00 -23.46 -4.52
CA GLY A 180 -8.42 -23.68 -4.80
C GLY A 180 -9.35 -22.58 -4.26
N VAL A 181 -8.85 -21.35 -4.09
CA VAL A 181 -9.63 -20.19 -3.62
C VAL A 181 -10.72 -19.84 -4.61
N LEU A 182 -10.41 -19.94 -5.91
CA LEU A 182 -11.33 -19.77 -7.04
C LEU A 182 -11.27 -20.99 -7.95
N ARG A 183 -12.40 -21.37 -8.55
CA ARG A 183 -12.41 -22.29 -9.69
C ARG A 183 -11.78 -21.60 -10.88
N PHE A 184 -11.07 -22.35 -11.75
CA PHE A 184 -10.33 -21.79 -12.87
C PHE A 184 -11.20 -20.93 -13.79
N ALA A 185 -12.39 -21.39 -14.16
CA ALA A 185 -13.33 -20.63 -15.00
C ALA A 185 -13.79 -19.33 -14.33
N GLU A 186 -13.93 -19.33 -13.01
CA GLU A 186 -14.30 -18.13 -12.25
C GLU A 186 -13.12 -17.13 -12.19
N ALA A 187 -11.90 -17.63 -12.02
CA ALA A 187 -10.71 -16.80 -12.09
C ALA A 187 -10.59 -16.08 -13.45
N ILE A 188 -10.81 -16.81 -14.56
CA ILE A 188 -10.84 -16.23 -15.91
C ILE A 188 -11.94 -15.15 -16.01
N ARG A 189 -13.17 -15.45 -15.56
CA ARG A 189 -14.28 -14.48 -15.60
C ARG A 189 -13.93 -13.18 -14.87
N LYS A 190 -13.33 -13.28 -13.68
CA LYS A 190 -12.93 -12.13 -12.86
C LYS A 190 -11.81 -11.28 -13.47
N MET A 191 -11.07 -11.83 -14.42
CA MET A 191 -10.01 -11.14 -15.15
C MET A 191 -10.43 -10.60 -16.51
N THR A 192 -11.64 -10.90 -16.99
CA THR A 192 -12.04 -10.61 -18.37
C THR A 192 -13.45 -10.04 -18.53
N SER A 193 -14.48 -10.64 -17.94
CA SER A 193 -15.89 -10.40 -18.30
C SER A 193 -16.79 -10.09 -17.12
N LEU A 194 -16.24 -9.79 -15.97
CA LEU A 194 -17.04 -9.39 -14.82
C LEU A 194 -17.54 -7.96 -14.97
#